data_dd63aef8ae736a3a7d7d616edea38a56
#
_entry.id   dd63aef8ae736a3a7d7d616edea38a56
#
_cell.length_a   1.000
_cell.length_b   1.000
_cell.length_c   1.000
_cell.angle_alpha   90.00
_cell.angle_beta   90.00
_cell.angle_gamma   90.00
#
_symmetry.space_group_name_H-M   'P 1'
#
loop_
_entity.id
_entity.type
_entity.pdbx_description
1 polymer ?
#
loop_
_entity_poly.entity_id
_entity_poly.type
_entity_poly.pdbx_seq_one_letter_code
_entity_poly.pdbx_strand_id
1 'polypeptide(L)'
;MNKLLFLIIAIVALGWSAPVSAVERDLIRVAISRAADSVNLQGDGMLALRETGMAVVLPPAATVSVGHGQIMLDGTGYRRLRITAAGPIKVNTKSYRGVLELSASNGVLLVINELPLEDYLVGVINSEISSTWPMESVKAQAVIARTYAVAKRIERHGSPYHLEATVMDQVYSGSDLEDSRAARGVHETAGQVLTYHGKPIQAFYHATCGGKTEDSSHVWGAALPYLKGVDCQYCALGNSNTWEQALSLSRLETALKVAGLTDIRLGPRNSRGRLKTVLLSTSHGTVTMPATKFRMAVGSTVIKSTNFTVRVDDGSAYFSGSGYGHGVGLCQWGAKQRALDGFSYSEILSYYYPGTELRILAPDAGF
;
A
#
# COMPACT_ATOMS: atom_id res chain seq x y z
N MET A 1 45.00 -64.18 10.71
CA MET A 1 43.96 -63.82 11.70
C MET A 1 44.01 -62.32 11.89
N ASN A 2 43.26 -61.58 11.06
CA ASN A 2 43.20 -60.11 11.10
C ASN A 2 41.96 -59.71 11.89
N LYS A 3 42.19 -59.03 12.99
CA LYS A 3 41.09 -58.38 13.75
C LYS A 3 40.86 -56.96 13.19
N LEU A 4 39.75 -56.79 12.53
CA LEU A 4 39.26 -55.46 12.07
C LEU A 4 38.64 -54.75 13.27
N LEU A 5 39.22 -53.63 13.65
CA LEU A 5 38.71 -52.74 14.73
C LEU A 5 37.73 -51.75 14.08
N PHE A 6 36.40 -51.87 14.36
CA PHE A 6 35.41 -50.87 13.97
C PHE A 6 35.45 -49.70 14.95
N LEU A 7 35.86 -48.54 14.47
CA LEU A 7 35.80 -47.27 15.18
C LEU A 7 34.40 -46.66 14.96
N ILE A 8 33.56 -46.68 15.98
CA ILE A 8 32.26 -45.99 15.97
C ILE A 8 32.51 -44.52 16.31
N ILE A 9 32.47 -43.62 15.30
CA ILE A 9 32.47 -42.18 15.53
C ILE A 9 31.03 -41.75 15.87
N ALA A 10 30.78 -41.47 17.16
CA ALA A 10 29.56 -40.83 17.59
C ALA A 10 29.61 -39.35 17.23
N ILE A 11 28.91 -38.94 16.18
CA ILE A 11 28.64 -37.53 15.89
C ILE A 11 27.64 -37.01 16.90
N VAL A 12 28.14 -36.28 17.89
CA VAL A 12 27.27 -35.48 18.78
C VAL A 12 26.81 -34.27 17.97
N ALA A 13 25.60 -34.36 17.43
CA ALA A 13 24.90 -33.21 16.85
C ALA A 13 24.51 -32.25 18.00
N LEU A 14 25.36 -31.28 18.29
CA LEU A 14 24.97 -30.12 19.08
C LEU A 14 23.94 -29.33 18.26
N GLY A 15 22.68 -29.62 18.51
CA GLY A 15 21.57 -28.84 17.97
C GLY A 15 21.62 -27.41 18.51
N TRP A 16 22.15 -26.51 17.72
CA TRP A 16 21.86 -25.09 17.87
C TRP A 16 20.44 -24.86 17.35
N SER A 17 19.47 -24.97 18.25
CA SER A 17 18.16 -24.41 18.03
C SER A 17 18.30 -22.88 18.11
N ALA A 18 18.60 -22.24 17.00
CA ALA A 18 18.37 -20.80 16.88
C ALA A 18 16.87 -20.53 17.16
N PRO A 19 16.53 -19.50 17.93
CA PRO A 19 15.13 -19.22 18.22
C PRO A 19 14.43 -18.88 16.90
N VAL A 20 13.57 -19.78 16.43
CA VAL A 20 12.71 -19.63 15.23
C VAL A 20 11.82 -18.38 15.32
N SER A 21 11.68 -17.78 16.51
CA SER A 21 10.74 -16.70 16.78
C SER A 21 11.15 -15.30 16.29
N ALA A 22 12.43 -15.05 15.97
CA ALA A 22 12.88 -13.72 15.54
C ALA A 22 12.62 -13.45 14.06
N VAL A 23 12.67 -14.47 13.20
CA VAL A 23 12.51 -14.34 11.74
C VAL A 23 11.04 -14.16 11.35
N GLU A 24 10.08 -14.74 12.08
CA GLU A 24 8.65 -14.58 11.78
C GLU A 24 8.10 -13.19 12.11
N ARG A 25 8.72 -12.46 13.02
CA ARG A 25 8.20 -11.16 13.51
C ARG A 25 8.39 -9.99 12.54
N ASP A 26 9.29 -10.10 11.58
CA ASP A 26 9.57 -9.04 10.60
C ASP A 26 8.90 -9.26 9.25
N LEU A 27 8.12 -10.32 9.09
CA LEU A 27 7.45 -10.60 7.83
C LEU A 27 6.20 -9.73 7.64
N ILE A 28 6.03 -9.24 6.42
CA ILE A 28 4.80 -8.60 5.96
C ILE A 28 4.11 -9.49 4.93
N ARG A 29 2.80 -9.51 4.94
CA ARG A 29 1.94 -10.30 4.05
C ARG A 29 1.10 -9.36 3.21
N VAL A 30 1.32 -9.35 1.91
CA VAL A 30 0.71 -8.40 0.97
C VAL A 30 -0.15 -9.14 -0.04
N ALA A 31 -1.44 -8.88 -0.10
CA ALA A 31 -2.32 -9.40 -1.14
C ALA A 31 -2.01 -8.69 -2.47
N ILE A 32 -1.37 -9.40 -3.39
CA ILE A 32 -0.98 -8.87 -4.71
C ILE A 32 -2.02 -9.18 -5.81
N SER A 33 -2.91 -10.13 -5.56
CA SER A 33 -4.09 -10.41 -6.39
C SER A 33 -5.23 -10.98 -5.54
N ARG A 34 -6.48 -10.54 -5.83
CA ARG A 34 -7.70 -10.96 -5.13
C ARG A 34 -8.89 -11.22 -6.06
N ALA A 35 -8.67 -11.19 -7.37
CA ALA A 35 -9.75 -11.25 -8.35
C ALA A 35 -9.36 -12.02 -9.62
N ALA A 36 -8.22 -12.71 -9.61
CA ALA A 36 -7.77 -13.48 -10.76
C ALA A 36 -8.40 -14.89 -10.77
N ASP A 37 -8.76 -15.37 -11.93
CA ASP A 37 -9.14 -16.78 -12.13
C ASP A 37 -7.89 -17.66 -12.27
N SER A 38 -6.80 -17.07 -12.73
CA SER A 38 -5.49 -17.73 -12.88
C SER A 38 -4.35 -16.73 -12.83
N VAL A 39 -3.14 -17.22 -12.52
CA VAL A 39 -1.87 -16.49 -12.62
C VAL A 39 -0.81 -17.36 -13.28
N ASN A 40 0.05 -16.74 -14.07
CA ASN A 40 1.24 -17.35 -14.61
C ASN A 40 2.44 -17.05 -13.69
N LEU A 41 3.14 -18.10 -13.29
CA LEU A 41 4.34 -18.04 -12.48
C LEU A 41 5.56 -18.34 -13.35
N GLN A 42 6.65 -17.58 -13.16
CA GLN A 42 7.94 -17.87 -13.79
C GLN A 42 9.05 -17.63 -12.76
N GLY A 43 9.99 -18.56 -12.68
CA GLY A 43 11.12 -18.46 -11.75
C GLY A 43 12.01 -19.71 -11.81
N ASP A 44 13.28 -19.54 -11.42
CA ASP A 44 14.22 -20.62 -11.39
C ASP A 44 14.18 -21.36 -10.05
N GLY A 45 14.20 -22.71 -10.10
CA GLY A 45 14.19 -23.55 -8.90
C GLY A 45 12.94 -23.36 -8.03
N MET A 46 11.78 -23.17 -8.65
CA MET A 46 10.50 -23.03 -7.91
C MET A 46 10.16 -24.33 -7.19
N LEU A 47 9.84 -24.20 -5.90
CA LEU A 47 9.35 -25.28 -5.04
C LEU A 47 7.98 -24.90 -4.48
N ALA A 48 6.99 -25.76 -4.71
CA ALA A 48 5.68 -25.64 -4.10
C ALA A 48 5.59 -26.54 -2.86
N LEU A 49 5.36 -25.92 -1.71
CA LEU A 49 5.10 -26.60 -0.44
C LEU A 49 3.59 -26.78 -0.29
N ARG A 50 3.15 -28.01 -0.12
CA ARG A 50 1.77 -28.39 0.20
C ARG A 50 1.49 -28.24 1.68
N GLU A 51 0.22 -28.20 2.07
CA GLU A 51 -0.19 -28.22 3.50
C GLU A 51 0.36 -29.42 4.28
N THR A 52 0.61 -30.52 3.61
CA THR A 52 1.20 -31.74 4.20
C THR A 52 2.70 -31.64 4.49
N GLY A 53 3.34 -30.50 4.16
CA GLY A 53 4.78 -30.31 4.28
C GLY A 53 5.61 -30.91 3.11
N MET A 54 4.96 -31.61 2.17
CA MET A 54 5.67 -32.15 0.99
C MET A 54 5.99 -31.05 0.00
N ALA A 55 7.25 -31.01 -0.46
CA ALA A 55 7.69 -30.10 -1.53
C ALA A 55 7.55 -30.78 -2.89
N VAL A 56 7.14 -30.02 -3.89
CA VAL A 56 7.09 -30.41 -5.30
C VAL A 56 7.91 -29.41 -6.09
N VAL A 57 8.82 -29.91 -6.91
CA VAL A 57 9.59 -29.08 -7.86
C VAL A 57 8.65 -28.65 -8.99
N LEU A 58 8.57 -27.35 -9.23
CA LEU A 58 7.82 -26.81 -10.35
C LEU A 58 8.73 -26.57 -11.56
N PRO A 59 8.19 -26.65 -12.79
CA PRO A 59 8.91 -26.20 -13.97
C PRO A 59 9.18 -24.67 -13.87
N PRO A 60 10.14 -24.12 -14.65
CA PRO A 60 10.46 -22.70 -14.67
C PRO A 60 9.27 -21.78 -15.01
N ALA A 61 8.23 -22.34 -15.62
CA ALA A 61 6.97 -21.67 -15.87
C ALA A 61 5.80 -22.60 -15.50
N ALA A 62 4.85 -22.09 -14.74
CA ALA A 62 3.65 -22.81 -14.30
C ALA A 62 2.43 -21.90 -14.31
N THR A 63 1.26 -22.44 -14.62
CA THR A 63 -0.02 -21.72 -14.48
C THR A 63 -0.78 -22.28 -13.29
N VAL A 64 -1.21 -21.39 -12.40
CA VAL A 64 -2.08 -21.73 -11.27
C VAL A 64 -3.45 -21.09 -11.51
N SER A 65 -4.52 -21.88 -11.38
CA SER A 65 -5.88 -21.41 -11.58
C SER A 65 -6.80 -21.81 -10.42
N VAL A 66 -8.05 -21.33 -10.43
CA VAL A 66 -9.09 -21.79 -9.51
C VAL A 66 -10.02 -22.74 -10.25
N GLY A 67 -10.33 -23.89 -9.63
CA GLY A 67 -11.29 -24.86 -10.12
C GLY A 67 -11.88 -25.66 -8.95
N HIS A 68 -13.20 -25.89 -8.97
CA HIS A 68 -13.90 -26.66 -7.93
C HIS A 68 -13.67 -26.14 -6.49
N GLY A 69 -13.50 -24.82 -6.34
CA GLY A 69 -13.22 -24.19 -5.02
C GLY A 69 -11.81 -24.40 -4.48
N GLN A 70 -10.91 -24.93 -5.29
CA GLN A 70 -9.50 -25.22 -4.95
C GLN A 70 -8.55 -24.53 -5.92
N ILE A 71 -7.28 -24.49 -5.57
CA ILE A 71 -6.19 -24.10 -6.47
C ILE A 71 -5.87 -25.30 -7.34
N MET A 72 -5.80 -25.09 -8.64
CA MET A 72 -5.42 -26.11 -9.62
C MET A 72 -4.01 -25.83 -10.13
N LEU A 73 -3.13 -26.81 -9.99
CA LEU A 73 -1.79 -26.84 -10.55
C LEU A 73 -1.55 -28.21 -11.20
N ASP A 74 -1.22 -28.23 -12.50
CA ASP A 74 -1.02 -29.45 -13.29
C ASP A 74 -2.14 -30.50 -13.11
N GLY A 75 -3.40 -30.04 -13.11
CA GLY A 75 -4.59 -30.90 -12.97
C GLY A 75 -4.86 -31.38 -11.54
N THR A 76 -3.98 -31.08 -10.58
CA THR A 76 -4.14 -31.45 -9.16
C THR A 76 -4.72 -30.29 -8.36
N GLY A 77 -5.72 -30.57 -7.50
CA GLY A 77 -6.35 -29.59 -6.61
C GLY A 77 -5.63 -29.48 -5.25
N TYR A 78 -5.46 -28.24 -4.79
CA TYR A 78 -4.85 -27.89 -3.48
C TYR A 78 -5.71 -26.87 -2.77
N ARG A 79 -5.71 -26.88 -1.41
CA ARG A 79 -6.37 -25.83 -0.61
C ARG A 79 -5.47 -24.61 -0.49
N ARG A 80 -4.16 -24.84 -0.32
CA ARG A 80 -3.12 -23.82 -0.19
C ARG A 80 -1.82 -24.32 -0.79
N LEU A 81 -1.08 -23.44 -1.45
CA LEU A 81 0.29 -23.65 -1.90
C LEU A 81 1.17 -22.51 -1.42
N ARG A 82 2.36 -22.84 -0.94
CA ARG A 82 3.44 -21.86 -0.67
C ARG A 82 4.56 -22.12 -1.67
N ILE A 83 4.92 -21.11 -2.44
CA ILE A 83 5.90 -21.22 -3.51
C ILE A 83 7.10 -20.37 -3.17
N THR A 84 8.28 -20.98 -3.22
CA THR A 84 9.59 -20.35 -3.10
C THR A 84 10.39 -20.57 -4.36
N ALA A 85 11.44 -19.76 -4.60
CA ALA A 85 12.37 -19.91 -5.70
C ALA A 85 13.78 -19.46 -5.28
N ALA A 86 14.78 -19.73 -6.14
CA ALA A 86 16.15 -19.28 -5.92
C ALA A 86 16.31 -17.75 -6.06
N GLY A 87 15.40 -17.11 -6.78
CA GLY A 87 15.32 -15.65 -6.99
C GLY A 87 13.88 -15.14 -6.94
N PRO A 88 13.63 -13.92 -7.44
CA PRO A 88 12.27 -13.40 -7.54
C PRO A 88 11.37 -14.27 -8.42
N ILE A 89 10.11 -14.43 -8.01
CA ILE A 89 9.10 -15.13 -8.79
C ILE A 89 8.27 -14.10 -9.55
N LYS A 90 8.20 -14.25 -10.87
CA LYS A 90 7.34 -13.42 -11.70
C LYS A 90 5.90 -13.95 -11.63
N VAL A 91 4.97 -13.10 -11.23
CA VAL A 91 3.53 -13.35 -11.24
C VAL A 91 2.92 -12.50 -12.34
N ASN A 92 2.48 -13.13 -13.42
CA ASN A 92 2.09 -12.47 -14.66
C ASN A 92 3.20 -11.56 -15.23
N THR A 93 3.13 -10.25 -14.95
CA THR A 93 4.07 -9.25 -15.48
C THR A 93 5.02 -8.68 -14.45
N LYS A 94 4.85 -8.99 -13.16
CA LYS A 94 5.62 -8.38 -12.06
C LYS A 94 6.40 -9.42 -11.28
N SER A 95 7.61 -9.07 -10.84
CA SER A 95 8.51 -9.94 -10.08
C SER A 95 8.42 -9.68 -8.58
N TYR A 96 8.44 -10.72 -7.77
CA TYR A 96 8.28 -10.66 -6.31
C TYR A 96 9.35 -11.47 -5.60
N ARG A 97 9.98 -10.88 -4.58
CA ARG A 97 10.89 -11.58 -3.67
C ARG A 97 10.11 -12.34 -2.60
N GLY A 98 10.78 -13.24 -1.88
CA GLY A 98 10.20 -13.96 -0.74
C GLY A 98 9.31 -15.11 -1.15
N VAL A 99 8.22 -15.32 -0.43
CA VAL A 99 7.31 -16.46 -0.60
C VAL A 99 6.00 -16.01 -1.21
N LEU A 100 5.48 -16.77 -2.15
CA LEU A 100 4.10 -16.62 -2.62
C LEU A 100 3.21 -17.64 -1.92
N GLU A 101 2.16 -17.18 -1.26
CA GLU A 101 1.09 -18.04 -0.77
C GLU A 101 -0.14 -17.88 -1.65
N LEU A 102 -0.66 -19.00 -2.15
CA LEU A 102 -1.83 -19.04 -3.01
C LEU A 102 -2.94 -19.82 -2.30
N SER A 103 -4.17 -19.29 -2.38
CA SER A 103 -5.39 -19.95 -1.91
C SER A 103 -6.59 -19.57 -2.76
N ALA A 104 -7.62 -20.42 -2.79
CA ALA A 104 -8.90 -20.08 -3.40
C ALA A 104 -9.82 -19.44 -2.35
N SER A 105 -10.41 -18.29 -2.68
CA SER A 105 -11.37 -17.60 -1.82
C SER A 105 -12.51 -17.04 -2.67
N ASN A 106 -13.75 -17.42 -2.35
CA ASN A 106 -14.95 -16.98 -3.08
C ASN A 106 -14.88 -17.18 -4.61
N GLY A 107 -14.27 -18.28 -5.05
CA GLY A 107 -14.15 -18.63 -6.47
C GLY A 107 -13.06 -17.88 -7.24
N VAL A 108 -12.24 -17.08 -6.56
CA VAL A 108 -11.10 -16.38 -7.14
C VAL A 108 -9.79 -16.73 -6.43
N LEU A 109 -8.68 -16.53 -7.12
CA LEU A 109 -7.35 -16.78 -6.61
C LEU A 109 -6.91 -15.60 -5.73
N LEU A 110 -6.62 -15.89 -4.47
CA LEU A 110 -5.91 -15.00 -3.57
C LEU A 110 -4.42 -15.33 -3.64
N VAL A 111 -3.61 -14.36 -4.05
CA VAL A 111 -2.15 -14.46 -4.08
C VAL A 111 -1.58 -13.47 -3.09
N ILE A 112 -0.83 -13.99 -2.11
CA ILE A 112 -0.17 -13.23 -1.05
C ILE A 112 1.33 -13.33 -1.25
N ASN A 113 2.01 -12.19 -1.26
CA ASN A 113 3.46 -12.12 -1.17
C ASN A 113 3.87 -11.94 0.29
N GLU A 114 4.68 -12.84 0.81
CA GLU A 114 5.22 -12.81 2.17
C GLU A 114 6.73 -12.62 2.10
N LEU A 115 7.23 -11.54 2.72
CA LEU A 115 8.65 -11.18 2.66
C LEU A 115 9.04 -10.32 3.87
N PRO A 116 10.37 -10.15 4.16
CA PRO A 116 10.83 -9.21 5.16
C PRO A 116 10.30 -7.79 4.90
N LEU A 117 9.94 -7.09 5.98
CA LEU A 117 9.36 -5.73 5.90
C LEU A 117 10.28 -4.76 5.16
N GLU A 118 11.59 -4.79 5.41
CA GLU A 118 12.53 -3.88 4.76
C GLU A 118 12.62 -4.15 3.25
N ASP A 119 12.60 -5.40 2.81
CA ASP A 119 12.58 -5.77 1.38
C ASP A 119 11.28 -5.28 0.71
N TYR A 120 10.14 -5.41 1.39
CA TYR A 120 8.86 -4.86 0.93
C TYR A 120 8.96 -3.35 0.70
N LEU A 121 9.56 -2.61 1.65
CA LEU A 121 9.68 -1.15 1.57
C LEU A 121 10.52 -0.69 0.39
N VAL A 122 11.58 -1.41 0.01
CA VAL A 122 12.37 -1.07 -1.19
C VAL A 122 11.48 -1.08 -2.43
N GLY A 123 10.60 -2.09 -2.57
CA GLY A 123 9.64 -2.18 -3.67
C GLY A 123 8.51 -1.12 -3.62
N VAL A 124 8.20 -0.59 -2.42
CA VAL A 124 7.18 0.46 -2.24
C VAL A 124 7.69 1.83 -2.66
N ILE A 125 8.96 2.18 -2.37
CA ILE A 125 9.47 3.55 -2.57
C ILE A 125 9.18 4.05 -3.98
N ASN A 126 9.65 3.39 -5.03
CA ASN A 126 9.46 3.82 -6.41
C ASN A 126 8.04 3.59 -6.96
N SER A 127 7.20 2.87 -6.21
CA SER A 127 5.77 2.78 -6.51
C SER A 127 4.99 3.99 -5.99
N GLU A 128 5.49 4.70 -4.98
CA GLU A 128 4.84 5.82 -4.30
C GLU A 128 5.47 7.17 -4.68
N ILE A 129 6.81 7.25 -4.69
CA ILE A 129 7.58 8.45 -5.08
C ILE A 129 8.77 8.04 -5.95
N SER A 130 9.45 9.00 -6.57
CA SER A 130 10.72 8.69 -7.23
C SER A 130 11.89 8.66 -6.23
N SER A 131 12.71 7.61 -6.25
CA SER A 131 13.96 7.54 -5.48
C SER A 131 14.99 8.61 -5.86
N THR A 132 14.83 9.23 -7.05
CA THR A 132 15.67 10.36 -7.51
C THR A 132 15.41 11.68 -6.76
N TRP A 133 14.34 11.75 -5.98
CA TRP A 133 14.05 12.88 -5.11
C TRP A 133 15.15 13.09 -4.05
N PRO A 134 15.22 14.25 -3.36
CA PRO A 134 16.16 14.44 -2.27
C PRO A 134 16.09 13.31 -1.25
N MET A 135 17.24 12.82 -0.79
CA MET A 135 17.33 11.63 0.05
C MET A 135 16.50 11.78 1.34
N GLU A 136 16.42 12.97 1.92
CA GLU A 136 15.62 13.21 3.12
C GLU A 136 14.11 12.99 2.88
N SER A 137 13.60 13.28 1.68
CA SER A 137 12.22 12.95 1.33
C SER A 137 12.01 11.44 1.10
N VAL A 138 13.02 10.74 0.57
CA VAL A 138 13.00 9.27 0.40
C VAL A 138 13.02 8.58 1.77
N LYS A 139 13.86 9.04 2.70
CA LYS A 139 13.90 8.59 4.09
C LYS A 139 12.57 8.82 4.81
N ALA A 140 11.98 10.01 4.67
CA ALA A 140 10.67 10.31 5.24
C ALA A 140 9.60 9.33 4.72
N GLN A 141 9.59 9.05 3.40
CA GLN A 141 8.67 8.08 2.80
C GLN A 141 8.91 6.67 3.34
N ALA A 142 10.17 6.24 3.50
CA ALA A 142 10.49 4.92 4.05
C ALA A 142 9.96 4.77 5.49
N VAL A 143 10.15 5.78 6.34
CA VAL A 143 9.66 5.76 7.72
C VAL A 143 8.13 5.69 7.78
N ILE A 144 7.41 6.52 7.00
CA ILE A 144 5.94 6.50 7.04
C ILE A 144 5.37 5.23 6.41
N ALA A 145 5.98 4.72 5.34
CA ALA A 145 5.56 3.46 4.73
C ALA A 145 5.74 2.28 5.71
N ARG A 146 6.87 2.24 6.43
CA ARG A 146 7.13 1.26 7.49
C ARG A 146 6.12 1.38 8.62
N THR A 147 5.90 2.61 9.10
CA THR A 147 4.95 2.88 10.18
C THR A 147 3.55 2.40 9.83
N TYR A 148 3.08 2.73 8.61
CA TYR A 148 1.78 2.29 8.10
C TYR A 148 1.69 0.76 8.01
N ALA A 149 2.71 0.11 7.43
CA ALA A 149 2.73 -1.35 7.29
C ALA A 149 2.70 -2.06 8.65
N VAL A 150 3.47 -1.56 9.64
CA VAL A 150 3.47 -2.08 11.01
C VAL A 150 2.12 -1.87 11.68
N ALA A 151 1.53 -0.68 11.58
CA ALA A 151 0.20 -0.41 12.12
C ALA A 151 -0.87 -1.33 11.51
N LYS A 152 -0.82 -1.58 10.20
CA LYS A 152 -1.74 -2.51 9.53
C LYS A 152 -1.50 -3.97 9.91
N ARG A 153 -0.26 -4.38 10.10
CA ARG A 153 0.08 -5.72 10.60
C ARG A 153 -0.53 -5.97 11.99
N ILE A 154 -0.46 -4.97 12.87
CA ILE A 154 -1.07 -5.05 14.21
C ILE A 154 -2.61 -5.08 14.10
N GLU A 155 -3.19 -4.17 13.31
CA GLU A 155 -4.64 -4.07 13.12
C GLU A 155 -5.25 -5.35 12.54
N ARG A 156 -4.54 -5.96 11.59
CA ARG A 156 -5.00 -7.16 10.85
C ARG A 156 -4.31 -8.44 11.35
N HIS A 157 -3.86 -8.47 12.60
CA HIS A 157 -3.29 -9.68 13.18
C HIS A 157 -4.28 -10.85 13.09
N GLY A 158 -3.81 -12.01 12.62
CA GLY A 158 -4.63 -13.20 12.38
C GLY A 158 -5.43 -13.18 11.05
N SER A 159 -5.39 -12.08 10.29
CA SER A 159 -5.94 -12.05 8.93
C SER A 159 -5.00 -12.75 7.95
N PRO A 160 -5.51 -13.24 6.80
CA PRO A 160 -4.66 -13.88 5.79
C PRO A 160 -3.53 -12.98 5.28
N TYR A 161 -3.75 -11.68 5.21
CA TYR A 161 -2.77 -10.67 4.78
C TYR A 161 -2.92 -9.37 5.57
N HIS A 162 -1.83 -8.57 5.60
CA HIS A 162 -1.77 -7.32 6.33
C HIS A 162 -2.10 -6.11 5.45
N LEU A 163 -1.71 -6.16 4.16
CA LEU A 163 -1.83 -5.06 3.20
C LEU A 163 -2.37 -5.55 1.86
N GLU A 164 -2.97 -4.63 1.10
CA GLU A 164 -3.28 -4.79 -0.32
C GLU A 164 -2.30 -3.96 -1.16
N ALA A 165 -1.80 -4.55 -2.24
CA ALA A 165 -0.89 -3.90 -3.19
C ALA A 165 -1.61 -2.89 -4.09
N THR A 166 -2.46 -2.03 -3.51
CA THR A 166 -3.30 -1.06 -4.21
C THR A 166 -3.33 0.29 -3.50
N VAL A 167 -3.95 1.30 -4.12
CA VAL A 167 -4.19 2.63 -3.52
C VAL A 167 -5.05 2.61 -2.26
N MET A 168 -5.62 1.46 -1.90
CA MET A 168 -6.39 1.30 -0.65
C MET A 168 -5.50 1.16 0.57
N ASP A 169 -4.28 0.60 0.41
CA ASP A 169 -3.25 0.55 1.43
C ASP A 169 -1.97 1.23 0.91
N GLN A 170 -1.07 0.50 0.22
CA GLN A 170 0.15 1.04 -0.38
C GLN A 170 0.37 0.44 -1.77
N VAL A 171 0.72 1.26 -2.74
CA VAL A 171 1.05 0.75 -4.08
C VAL A 171 2.34 -0.05 -4.00
N TYR A 172 2.26 -1.33 -4.38
CA TYR A 172 3.40 -2.24 -4.38
C TYR A 172 3.48 -2.98 -5.71
N SER A 173 4.58 -2.81 -6.40
CA SER A 173 4.82 -3.37 -7.73
C SER A 173 5.83 -4.54 -7.73
N GLY A 174 6.13 -5.10 -6.55
CA GLY A 174 7.16 -6.12 -6.41
C GLY A 174 8.56 -5.52 -6.52
N SER A 175 9.51 -6.28 -7.06
CA SER A 175 10.93 -5.90 -7.15
C SER A 175 11.32 -5.18 -8.45
N ASP A 176 10.43 -5.05 -9.41
CA ASP A 176 10.77 -4.50 -10.73
C ASP A 176 11.18 -3.02 -10.71
N LEU A 177 10.75 -2.27 -9.69
CA LEU A 177 11.07 -0.85 -9.52
C LEU A 177 12.13 -0.60 -8.44
N GLU A 178 12.74 -1.63 -7.88
CA GLU A 178 13.80 -1.49 -6.87
C GLU A 178 15.06 -0.87 -7.47
N ASP A 179 15.69 0.02 -6.73
CA ASP A 179 17.01 0.56 -7.05
C ASP A 179 17.86 0.84 -5.80
N SER A 180 19.15 1.15 -6.01
CA SER A 180 20.10 1.39 -4.92
C SER A 180 19.77 2.62 -4.08
N ARG A 181 19.11 3.64 -4.64
CA ARG A 181 18.72 4.85 -3.89
C ARG A 181 17.51 4.59 -3.00
N ALA A 182 16.51 3.85 -3.49
CA ALA A 182 15.38 3.37 -2.69
C ALA A 182 15.89 2.50 -1.54
N ALA A 183 16.73 1.51 -1.85
CA ALA A 183 17.34 0.63 -0.85
C ALA A 183 18.14 1.42 0.21
N ARG A 184 18.91 2.43 -0.22
CA ARG A 184 19.66 3.31 0.69
C ARG A 184 18.74 4.06 1.65
N GLY A 185 17.64 4.68 1.16
CA GLY A 185 16.69 5.41 1.99
C GLY A 185 16.01 4.52 3.03
N VAL A 186 15.66 3.29 2.65
CA VAL A 186 15.11 2.27 3.55
C VAL A 186 16.13 1.84 4.59
N HIS A 187 17.36 1.49 4.17
CA HIS A 187 18.42 1.01 5.05
C HIS A 187 18.87 2.07 6.07
N GLU A 188 19.06 3.34 5.65
CA GLU A 188 19.48 4.43 6.55
C GLU A 188 18.40 4.80 7.60
N THR A 189 17.17 4.29 7.44
CA THR A 189 16.06 4.44 8.38
C THR A 189 15.54 3.11 8.93
N ALA A 190 16.34 2.05 8.84
CA ALA A 190 15.90 0.70 9.20
C ALA A 190 15.28 0.65 10.61
N GLY A 191 14.13 -0.02 10.73
CA GLY A 191 13.39 -0.18 11.97
C GLY A 191 12.73 1.09 12.52
N GLN A 192 12.93 2.27 11.92
CA GLN A 192 12.35 3.53 12.45
C GLN A 192 10.88 3.66 12.08
N VAL A 193 10.05 3.95 13.06
CA VAL A 193 8.61 4.20 12.94
C VAL A 193 8.19 5.42 13.73
N LEU A 194 7.09 6.04 13.32
CA LEU A 194 6.43 7.09 14.11
C LEU A 194 5.46 6.46 15.11
N THR A 195 5.53 6.92 16.35
CA THR A 195 4.65 6.49 17.43
C THR A 195 3.91 7.66 18.05
N TYR A 196 2.73 7.39 18.59
CA TYR A 196 1.99 8.29 19.45
C TYR A 196 1.56 7.52 20.70
N HIS A 197 1.96 8.01 21.89
CA HIS A 197 1.82 7.28 23.15
C HIS A 197 2.36 5.84 23.08
N GLY A 198 3.55 5.68 22.45
CA GLY A 198 4.25 4.40 22.33
C GLY A 198 3.70 3.43 21.29
N LYS A 199 2.61 3.75 20.60
CA LYS A 199 2.01 2.89 19.56
C LYS A 199 2.30 3.43 18.17
N PRO A 200 2.61 2.58 17.16
CA PRO A 200 2.72 2.99 15.77
C PRO A 200 1.45 3.71 15.30
N ILE A 201 1.63 4.83 14.61
CA ILE A 201 0.52 5.65 14.13
C ILE A 201 -0.07 5.14 12.81
N GLN A 202 -1.28 5.60 12.48
CA GLN A 202 -1.83 5.51 11.12
C GLN A 202 -1.14 6.58 10.26
N ALA A 203 0.03 6.26 9.70
CA ALA A 203 0.87 7.20 8.95
C ALA A 203 0.35 7.39 7.52
N PHE A 204 -0.84 7.98 7.36
CA PHE A 204 -1.41 8.28 6.05
C PHE A 204 -0.61 9.33 5.31
N TYR A 205 -0.52 9.19 3.98
CA TYR A 205 0.15 10.12 3.08
C TYR A 205 -0.58 10.23 1.74
N HIS A 206 -0.26 11.23 0.96
CA HIS A 206 -0.90 11.50 -0.32
C HIS A 206 0.02 12.31 -1.24
N ALA A 207 -0.23 12.31 -2.54
CA ALA A 207 0.64 12.95 -3.51
C ALA A 207 0.77 14.47 -3.27
N THR A 208 -0.32 15.24 -3.38
CA THR A 208 -0.31 16.70 -3.12
C THR A 208 -1.53 17.13 -2.32
N CYS A 209 -1.34 18.03 -1.35
CA CYS A 209 -2.42 18.49 -0.49
C CYS A 209 -3.26 19.64 -1.11
N GLY A 210 -2.70 20.39 -2.07
CA GLY A 210 -3.36 21.58 -2.62
C GLY A 210 -3.22 22.82 -1.75
N GLY A 211 -2.18 22.90 -0.88
CA GLY A 211 -1.88 24.03 -0.01
C GLY A 211 -2.11 23.80 1.47
N LYS A 212 -3.00 22.88 1.83
CA LYS A 212 -3.29 22.51 3.23
C LYS A 212 -3.55 21.02 3.33
N THR A 213 -2.95 20.34 4.31
CA THR A 213 -3.33 18.97 4.62
C THR A 213 -4.64 18.94 5.41
N GLU A 214 -5.34 17.80 5.41
CA GLU A 214 -6.70 17.65 5.93
C GLU A 214 -6.70 17.02 7.32
N ASP A 215 -7.72 17.32 8.11
CA ASP A 215 -8.00 16.62 9.34
C ASP A 215 -8.64 15.25 9.06
N SER A 216 -8.15 14.22 9.74
CA SER A 216 -8.64 12.84 9.57
C SER A 216 -10.14 12.70 9.86
N SER A 217 -10.68 13.50 10.77
CA SER A 217 -12.12 13.51 11.10
C SER A 217 -13.00 13.96 9.94
N HIS A 218 -12.49 14.84 9.07
CA HIS A 218 -13.23 15.31 7.89
C HIS A 218 -13.27 14.27 6.75
N VAL A 219 -12.37 13.30 6.76
CA VAL A 219 -12.29 12.27 5.70
C VAL A 219 -12.92 10.95 6.15
N TRP A 220 -12.65 10.53 7.39
CA TRP A 220 -13.06 9.20 7.89
C TRP A 220 -13.92 9.26 9.16
N GLY A 221 -14.20 10.46 9.70
CA GLY A 221 -15.00 10.65 10.93
C GLY A 221 -14.21 10.42 12.23
N ALA A 222 -13.01 9.83 12.18
CA ALA A 222 -12.16 9.59 13.33
C ALA A 222 -11.13 10.72 13.51
N ALA A 223 -11.14 11.39 14.65
CA ALA A 223 -10.17 12.43 14.99
C ALA A 223 -8.90 11.81 15.57
N LEU A 224 -7.82 11.81 14.81
CA LEU A 224 -6.51 11.37 15.27
C LEU A 224 -5.67 12.59 15.66
N PRO A 225 -5.17 12.66 16.90
CA PRO A 225 -4.52 13.87 17.43
C PRO A 225 -3.32 14.36 16.61
N TYR A 226 -2.61 13.44 15.97
CA TYR A 226 -1.46 13.69 15.12
C TYR A 226 -1.81 13.92 13.63
N LEU A 227 -3.12 13.96 13.26
CA LEU A 227 -3.63 14.15 11.89
C LEU A 227 -4.69 15.26 11.83
N LYS A 228 -4.45 16.38 12.49
CA LYS A 228 -5.33 17.56 12.49
C LYS A 228 -5.18 18.45 11.25
N GLY A 229 -4.23 18.11 10.38
CA GLY A 229 -3.88 18.90 9.22
C GLY A 229 -2.95 20.08 9.55
N VAL A 230 -2.05 20.38 8.60
CA VAL A 230 -1.08 21.47 8.67
C VAL A 230 -1.19 22.35 7.42
N ASP A 231 -0.76 23.61 7.50
CA ASP A 231 -0.66 24.48 6.34
C ASP A 231 0.59 24.10 5.54
N CYS A 232 0.41 23.68 4.31
CA CYS A 232 1.50 23.18 3.46
C CYS A 232 1.63 24.08 2.22
N GLN A 233 2.52 25.06 2.28
CA GLN A 233 2.81 25.97 1.16
C GLN A 233 3.73 25.33 0.12
N TYR A 234 4.41 24.25 0.50
CA TYR A 234 5.52 23.65 -0.24
C TYR A 234 5.09 22.93 -1.52
N CYS A 235 3.91 22.30 -1.58
CA CYS A 235 3.46 21.61 -2.79
C CYS A 235 2.95 22.55 -3.91
N ALA A 236 2.74 23.83 -3.62
CA ALA A 236 2.30 24.81 -4.61
C ALA A 236 3.37 25.14 -5.66
N LEU A 237 4.64 24.87 -5.35
CA LEU A 237 5.79 25.14 -6.22
C LEU A 237 5.97 24.09 -7.33
N GLY A 238 5.19 23.00 -7.33
CA GLY A 238 5.24 21.95 -8.35
C GLY A 238 4.07 22.02 -9.35
N ASN A 239 4.33 21.71 -10.62
CA ASN A 239 3.34 21.70 -11.71
C ASN A 239 2.18 20.68 -11.52
N SER A 240 2.21 19.85 -10.47
CA SER A 240 1.25 18.77 -10.24
C SER A 240 0.14 19.14 -9.25
N ASN A 241 0.03 20.41 -8.84
CA ASN A 241 -0.92 20.81 -7.79
C ASN A 241 -2.34 21.04 -8.28
N THR A 242 -2.53 21.35 -9.56
CA THR A 242 -3.84 21.60 -10.19
C THR A 242 -4.21 20.50 -11.17
N TRP A 243 -5.51 20.32 -11.40
CA TRP A 243 -6.03 19.35 -12.36
C TRP A 243 -7.36 19.82 -12.93
N GLU A 244 -7.64 19.41 -14.16
CA GLU A 244 -8.90 19.63 -14.84
C GLU A 244 -9.42 18.32 -15.40
N GLN A 245 -10.75 18.18 -15.47
CA GLN A 245 -11.41 16.99 -16.01
C GLN A 245 -12.78 17.36 -16.58
N ALA A 246 -13.06 16.91 -17.79
CA ALA A 246 -14.39 16.98 -18.40
C ALA A 246 -15.01 15.57 -18.45
N LEU A 247 -16.27 15.45 -18.05
CA LEU A 247 -17.02 14.18 -18.02
C LEU A 247 -18.47 14.44 -18.51
N SER A 248 -18.96 13.57 -19.38
CA SER A 248 -20.39 13.62 -19.74
C SER A 248 -21.26 13.28 -18.52
N LEU A 249 -22.45 13.90 -18.45
CA LEU A 249 -23.41 13.57 -17.39
C LEU A 249 -23.80 12.09 -17.41
N SER A 250 -23.91 11.48 -18.59
CA SER A 250 -24.21 10.04 -18.72
C SER A 250 -23.15 9.14 -18.10
N ARG A 251 -21.85 9.48 -18.24
CA ARG A 251 -20.75 8.77 -17.56
C ARG A 251 -20.83 8.93 -16.05
N LEU A 252 -21.17 10.11 -15.57
CA LEU A 252 -21.37 10.39 -14.14
C LEU A 252 -22.57 9.65 -13.59
N GLU A 253 -23.72 9.58 -14.30
CA GLU A 253 -24.88 8.79 -13.93
C GLU A 253 -24.50 7.31 -13.68
N THR A 254 -23.77 6.71 -14.61
CA THR A 254 -23.29 5.33 -14.49
C THR A 254 -22.40 5.15 -13.26
N ALA A 255 -21.40 6.04 -13.07
CA ALA A 255 -20.45 5.96 -11.97
C ALA A 255 -21.12 6.17 -10.61
N LEU A 256 -22.06 7.12 -10.52
CA LEU A 256 -22.74 7.51 -9.29
C LEU A 256 -24.00 6.67 -9.02
N LYS A 257 -24.42 5.84 -9.98
CA LYS A 257 -25.65 5.05 -9.95
C LYS A 257 -26.89 5.92 -9.69
N VAL A 258 -26.99 7.03 -10.41
CA VAL A 258 -28.15 7.94 -10.43
C VAL A 258 -28.67 8.06 -11.84
N ALA A 259 -29.96 8.33 -12.02
CA ALA A 259 -30.58 8.50 -13.32
C ALA A 259 -31.10 9.94 -13.49
N GLY A 260 -31.02 10.46 -14.75
CA GLY A 260 -31.54 11.77 -15.10
C GLY A 260 -30.77 12.91 -14.45
N LEU A 261 -29.44 12.82 -14.37
CA LEU A 261 -28.57 13.88 -13.85
C LEU A 261 -28.58 15.09 -14.77
N THR A 262 -28.99 16.24 -14.27
CA THR A 262 -29.09 17.49 -15.02
C THR A 262 -28.11 18.56 -14.56
N ASP A 263 -27.72 18.54 -13.26
CA ASP A 263 -26.81 19.55 -12.70
C ASP A 263 -26.03 19.01 -11.50
N ILE A 264 -24.88 19.61 -11.23
CA ILE A 264 -24.03 19.31 -10.09
C ILE A 264 -23.68 20.59 -9.36
N ARG A 265 -24.05 20.66 -8.07
CA ARG A 265 -23.75 21.80 -7.20
C ARG A 265 -22.85 21.38 -6.06
N LEU A 266 -22.04 22.34 -5.61
CA LEU A 266 -21.10 22.11 -4.51
C LEU A 266 -21.77 22.51 -3.19
N GLY A 267 -21.70 21.62 -2.21
CA GLY A 267 -22.06 21.90 -0.84
C GLY A 267 -21.00 22.71 -0.09
N PRO A 268 -21.16 22.85 1.23
CA PRO A 268 -20.23 23.63 2.05
C PRO A 268 -18.83 23.02 2.06
N ARG A 269 -17.83 23.89 2.26
CA ARG A 269 -16.45 23.50 2.51
C ARG A 269 -16.18 23.38 4.00
N ASN A 270 -15.19 22.57 4.36
CA ASN A 270 -14.70 22.49 5.73
C ASN A 270 -13.65 23.60 6.01
N SER A 271 -13.13 23.64 7.23
CA SER A 271 -12.10 24.63 7.66
C SER A 271 -10.79 24.55 6.88
N ARG A 272 -10.52 23.42 6.20
CA ARG A 272 -9.33 23.22 5.37
C ARG A 272 -9.57 23.52 3.89
N GLY A 273 -10.80 23.97 3.53
CA GLY A 273 -11.17 24.37 2.17
C GLY A 273 -11.69 23.25 1.26
N ARG A 274 -11.77 22.02 1.77
CA ARG A 274 -12.28 20.87 0.99
C ARG A 274 -13.79 20.76 1.09
N LEU A 275 -14.44 20.27 0.04
CA LEU A 275 -15.87 20.04 -0.02
C LEU A 275 -16.31 18.96 0.96
N LYS A 276 -17.39 19.22 1.68
CA LYS A 276 -18.06 18.22 2.53
C LYS A 276 -19.03 17.37 1.72
N THR A 277 -19.81 18.00 0.85
CA THR A 277 -20.86 17.33 0.08
C THR A 277 -20.90 17.84 -1.37
N VAL A 278 -21.51 17.04 -2.23
CA VAL A 278 -21.90 17.36 -3.61
C VAL A 278 -23.41 17.11 -3.72
N LEU A 279 -24.12 18.01 -4.38
CA LEU A 279 -25.53 17.91 -4.66
C LEU A 279 -25.73 17.59 -6.15
N LEU A 280 -26.47 16.54 -6.43
CA LEU A 280 -26.78 16.05 -7.77
C LEU A 280 -28.24 16.35 -8.06
N SER A 281 -28.52 17.26 -8.99
CA SER A 281 -29.90 17.52 -9.47
C SER A 281 -30.25 16.46 -10.50
N THR A 282 -31.30 15.71 -10.26
CA THR A 282 -31.79 14.67 -11.17
C THR A 282 -33.26 14.90 -11.54
N SER A 283 -33.74 14.20 -12.56
CA SER A 283 -35.17 14.23 -12.94
C SER A 283 -36.10 13.77 -11.81
N HIS A 284 -35.57 13.10 -10.77
CA HIS A 284 -36.32 12.59 -9.62
C HIS A 284 -36.12 13.42 -8.33
N GLY A 285 -35.39 14.54 -8.42
CA GLY A 285 -35.06 15.40 -7.28
C GLY A 285 -33.55 15.51 -7.03
N THR A 286 -33.19 16.07 -5.89
CA THR A 286 -31.78 16.32 -5.52
C THR A 286 -31.26 15.20 -4.61
N VAL A 287 -30.13 14.61 -5.02
CA VAL A 287 -29.37 13.63 -4.20
C VAL A 287 -28.16 14.34 -3.63
N THR A 288 -28.02 14.32 -2.31
CA THR A 288 -26.82 14.85 -1.61
C THR A 288 -25.93 13.69 -1.20
N MET A 289 -24.63 13.78 -1.51
CA MET A 289 -23.66 12.76 -1.09
C MET A 289 -22.35 13.38 -0.55
N PRO A 290 -21.62 12.70 0.35
CA PRO A 290 -20.29 13.12 0.78
C PRO A 290 -19.35 13.29 -0.41
N ALA A 291 -18.54 14.35 -0.43
CA ALA A 291 -17.59 14.62 -1.52
C ALA A 291 -16.51 13.52 -1.63
N THR A 292 -16.16 12.88 -0.52
CA THR A 292 -15.28 11.70 -0.51
C THR A 292 -15.91 10.53 -1.24
N LYS A 293 -17.21 10.26 -1.02
CA LYS A 293 -17.94 9.20 -1.72
C LYS A 293 -18.09 9.51 -3.21
N PHE A 294 -18.40 10.77 -3.56
CA PHE A 294 -18.44 11.25 -4.96
C PHE A 294 -17.11 10.96 -5.66
N ARG A 295 -15.98 11.40 -5.04
CA ARG A 295 -14.63 11.18 -5.57
C ARG A 295 -14.34 9.70 -5.81
N MET A 296 -14.65 8.83 -4.87
CA MET A 296 -14.38 7.39 -4.99
C MET A 296 -15.25 6.71 -6.05
N ALA A 297 -16.53 7.10 -6.15
CA ALA A 297 -17.46 6.53 -7.13
C ALA A 297 -17.10 6.92 -8.58
N VAL A 298 -16.71 8.18 -8.81
CA VAL A 298 -16.27 8.66 -10.15
C VAL A 298 -14.88 8.13 -10.50
N GLY A 299 -14.06 7.85 -9.50
CA GLY A 299 -12.69 7.36 -9.62
C GLY A 299 -11.68 8.37 -9.05
N SER A 300 -10.84 7.88 -8.15
CA SER A 300 -9.87 8.72 -7.42
C SER A 300 -8.72 9.27 -8.28
N THR A 301 -8.51 8.73 -9.47
CA THR A 301 -7.55 9.23 -10.48
C THR A 301 -8.19 10.26 -11.40
N VAL A 302 -9.52 10.29 -11.50
CA VAL A 302 -10.32 11.22 -12.32
C VAL A 302 -10.62 12.48 -11.50
N ILE A 303 -11.32 12.32 -10.37
CA ILE A 303 -11.51 13.41 -9.39
C ILE A 303 -10.40 13.27 -8.35
N LYS A 304 -9.28 13.97 -8.58
CA LYS A 304 -8.05 13.73 -7.83
C LYS A 304 -8.10 14.15 -6.37
N SER A 305 -8.98 15.09 -6.00
CA SER A 305 -9.16 15.56 -4.63
C SER A 305 -10.60 15.99 -4.38
N THR A 306 -10.96 16.30 -3.14
CA THR A 306 -12.23 16.96 -2.79
C THR A 306 -12.12 18.48 -2.75
N ASN A 307 -11.05 19.07 -3.25
CA ASN A 307 -10.87 20.51 -3.41
C ASN A 307 -11.00 20.87 -4.89
N PHE A 308 -12.23 21.06 -5.35
CA PHE A 308 -12.53 21.39 -6.76
C PHE A 308 -13.73 22.35 -6.88
N THR A 309 -13.86 22.92 -8.08
CA THR A 309 -15.04 23.60 -8.61
C THR A 309 -15.63 22.77 -9.75
N VAL A 310 -16.90 22.99 -10.08
CA VAL A 310 -17.59 22.35 -11.18
C VAL A 310 -18.49 23.34 -11.91
N ARG A 311 -18.54 23.21 -13.24
CA ARG A 311 -19.50 23.88 -14.12
C ARG A 311 -20.13 22.80 -15.01
N VAL A 312 -21.46 22.82 -15.09
CA VAL A 312 -22.19 21.94 -16.01
C VAL A 312 -22.65 22.78 -17.20
N ASP A 313 -22.39 22.27 -18.39
CA ASP A 313 -22.71 22.94 -19.65
C ASP A 313 -22.81 21.89 -20.77
N ASP A 314 -23.82 22.00 -21.61
CA ASP A 314 -24.08 21.15 -22.78
C ASP A 314 -23.89 19.65 -22.51
N GLY A 315 -24.58 19.14 -21.47
CA GLY A 315 -24.54 17.71 -21.09
C GLY A 315 -23.21 17.19 -20.54
N SER A 316 -22.29 18.10 -20.21
CA SER A 316 -20.97 17.80 -19.66
C SER A 316 -20.68 18.57 -18.37
N ALA A 317 -19.98 17.95 -17.44
CA ALA A 317 -19.47 18.57 -16.22
C ALA A 317 -17.95 18.80 -16.34
N TYR A 318 -17.53 20.04 -16.13
CA TYR A 318 -16.15 20.50 -16.18
C TYR A 318 -15.66 20.78 -14.77
N PHE A 319 -14.71 19.96 -14.32
CA PHE A 319 -14.11 20.04 -13.00
C PHE A 319 -12.75 20.74 -13.09
N SER A 320 -12.45 21.63 -12.16
CA SER A 320 -11.13 22.20 -11.94
C SER A 320 -10.81 22.13 -10.45
N GLY A 321 -9.66 21.58 -10.09
CA GLY A 321 -9.31 21.35 -8.70
C GLY A 321 -7.83 21.44 -8.39
N SER A 322 -7.49 21.32 -7.12
CA SER A 322 -6.12 21.28 -6.63
C SER A 322 -5.88 20.16 -5.64
N GLY A 323 -4.65 19.63 -5.63
CA GLY A 323 -4.25 18.50 -4.83
C GLY A 323 -4.60 17.14 -5.46
N TYR A 324 -3.92 16.09 -4.99
CA TYR A 324 -4.14 14.70 -5.41
C TYR A 324 -4.04 13.77 -4.19
N GLY A 325 -5.14 13.14 -3.84
CA GLY A 325 -5.32 12.25 -2.71
C GLY A 325 -6.32 12.77 -1.67
N HIS A 326 -6.44 12.04 -0.58
CA HIS A 326 -7.34 12.35 0.54
C HIS A 326 -6.92 13.59 1.35
N GLY A 327 -5.65 13.98 1.26
CA GLY A 327 -5.12 15.19 1.90
C GLY A 327 -4.61 15.00 3.33
N VAL A 328 -4.83 13.88 3.98
CA VAL A 328 -4.46 13.63 5.39
C VAL A 328 -3.01 13.19 5.52
N GLY A 329 -2.30 13.68 6.55
CA GLY A 329 -0.93 13.31 6.86
C GLY A 329 0.09 13.93 5.90
N LEU A 330 1.14 13.19 5.53
CA LEU A 330 2.25 13.73 4.74
C LEU A 330 1.86 13.99 3.28
N CYS A 331 2.14 15.22 2.83
CA CYS A 331 2.10 15.60 1.43
C CYS A 331 3.45 15.26 0.78
N GLN A 332 3.49 14.29 -0.15
CA GLN A 332 4.74 13.80 -0.76
C GLN A 332 5.50 14.92 -1.50
N TRP A 333 4.82 15.72 -2.33
CA TRP A 333 5.43 16.87 -2.99
C TRP A 333 5.86 17.96 -2.01
N GLY A 334 5.12 18.14 -0.90
CA GLY A 334 5.53 19.04 0.18
C GLY A 334 6.78 18.53 0.91
N ALA A 335 6.88 17.22 1.17
CA ALA A 335 8.07 16.60 1.75
C ALA A 335 9.29 16.74 0.83
N LYS A 336 9.10 16.57 -0.49
CA LYS A 336 10.15 16.81 -1.49
C LYS A 336 10.69 18.23 -1.40
N GLN A 337 9.79 19.23 -1.39
CA GLN A 337 10.21 20.64 -1.36
C GLN A 337 10.91 20.97 -0.05
N ARG A 338 10.40 20.51 1.10
CA ARG A 338 11.07 20.70 2.39
C ARG A 338 12.49 20.10 2.40
N ALA A 339 12.65 18.92 1.80
CA ALA A 339 13.99 18.33 1.66
C ALA A 339 14.92 19.13 0.75
N LEU A 340 14.40 19.77 -0.31
CA LEU A 340 15.15 20.73 -1.13
C LEU A 340 15.53 22.01 -0.35
N ASP A 341 14.67 22.44 0.58
CA ASP A 341 14.89 23.57 1.46
C ASP A 341 15.85 23.25 2.63
N GLY A 342 16.39 22.00 2.67
CA GLY A 342 17.40 21.57 3.63
C GLY A 342 16.88 20.94 4.92
N PHE A 343 15.56 20.69 5.04
CA PHE A 343 15.01 20.00 6.20
C PHE A 343 15.35 18.51 6.16
N SER A 344 15.75 17.97 7.32
CA SER A 344 15.94 16.54 7.53
C SER A 344 14.63 15.76 7.48
N TYR A 345 14.69 14.44 7.24
CA TYR A 345 13.51 13.59 7.24
C TYR A 345 12.76 13.63 8.59
N SER A 346 13.46 13.76 9.70
CA SER A 346 12.84 13.86 11.04
C SER A 346 12.06 15.17 11.22
N GLU A 347 12.57 16.29 10.71
CA GLU A 347 11.87 17.59 10.72
C GLU A 347 10.66 17.56 9.77
N ILE A 348 10.80 16.91 8.60
CA ILE A 348 9.69 16.71 7.66
C ILE A 348 8.57 15.90 8.34
N LEU A 349 8.91 14.80 9.00
CA LEU A 349 7.95 13.93 9.70
C LEU A 349 7.25 14.65 10.85
N SER A 350 8.00 15.36 11.69
CA SER A 350 7.47 16.13 12.82
C SER A 350 6.52 17.24 12.38
N TYR A 351 6.73 17.80 11.19
CA TYR A 351 5.85 18.81 10.60
C TYR A 351 4.48 18.24 10.21
N TYR A 352 4.47 17.09 9.54
CA TYR A 352 3.21 16.50 9.04
C TYR A 352 2.46 15.67 10.08
N TYR A 353 3.16 15.20 11.13
CA TYR A 353 2.60 14.39 12.21
C TYR A 353 2.96 14.98 13.57
N PRO A 354 2.41 16.17 13.91
CA PRO A 354 2.76 16.85 15.16
C PRO A 354 2.43 16.00 16.39
N GLY A 355 3.34 16.04 17.38
CA GLY A 355 3.19 15.31 18.64
C GLY A 355 3.53 13.81 18.56
N THR A 356 4.06 13.33 17.43
CA THR A 356 4.60 11.97 17.32
C THR A 356 6.08 11.91 17.66
N GLU A 357 6.54 10.71 17.98
CA GLU A 357 7.94 10.41 18.28
C GLU A 357 8.49 9.42 17.25
N LEU A 358 9.71 9.66 16.77
CA LEU A 358 10.46 8.71 15.97
C LEU A 358 11.13 7.70 16.89
N ARG A 359 10.81 6.41 16.74
CA ARG A 359 11.37 5.32 17.54
C ARG A 359 11.84 4.17 16.66
N ILE A 360 12.83 3.43 17.13
CA ILE A 360 13.24 2.16 16.52
C ILE A 360 12.31 1.07 17.10
N LEU A 361 11.71 0.26 16.23
CA LEU A 361 10.99 -0.94 16.66
C LEU A 361 12.00 -1.88 17.32
N ALA A 362 11.81 -2.15 18.61
CA ALA A 362 12.57 -3.21 19.25
C ALA A 362 12.15 -4.56 18.63
N PRO A 363 13.10 -5.48 18.37
CA PRO A 363 12.80 -6.83 17.89
C PRO A 363 11.80 -7.58 18.78
N ASP A 364 11.73 -7.19 20.06
CA ASP A 364 10.90 -7.81 21.11
C ASP A 364 9.66 -6.99 21.50
N ALA A 365 9.38 -5.87 20.83
CA ALA A 365 8.15 -5.14 21.08
C ALA A 365 6.97 -6.03 20.66
N GLY A 366 6.43 -6.76 21.60
CA GLY A 366 5.22 -7.57 21.44
C GLY A 366 4.03 -6.64 21.22
N PHE A 367 3.74 -6.29 19.93
CA PHE A 367 2.51 -5.68 19.51
C PHE A 367 1.58 -6.72 18.91
#